data_ca77170b1781c158fe0b6a611a151492
#
_entry.id   ca77170b1781c158fe0b6a611a151492
#
_cell.length_a   1.000
_cell.length_b   1.000
_cell.length_c   1.000
_cell.angle_alpha   90.00
_cell.angle_beta   90.00
_cell.angle_gamma   90.00
#
_symmetry.space_group_name_H-M   'P 1'
#
loop_
_entity.id
_entity.type
_entity.pdbx_description
1 polymer ?
#
loop_
_entity_poly.entity_id
_entity_poly.type
_entity_poly.pdbx_seq_one_letter_code
_entity_poly.pdbx_strand_id
1 'polypeptide(L)'
;MRLLCLDTDRERLNILSRELGSIGFANVNTVIDPKNALSYLQMGEIDLVITHHDLKFVKFLRHAEASPDRKIPVIMVTSQVGPDEIFAIRDAGGNEIVIKPCSIKQLVRRIEAVATNPRRFVWSPHFTGPDRRRKEVLLSGPERREPDDA
;
A
#
# COMPACT_ATOMS: atom_id res chain seq x y z
N MET A 1 2.06 15.06 2.43
CA MET A 1 2.26 13.62 2.37
C MET A 1 3.33 13.29 1.35
N ARG A 2 4.27 12.47 1.72
CA ARG A 2 5.41 12.10 0.89
C ARG A 2 5.24 10.68 0.40
N LEU A 3 5.17 10.52 -0.91
CA LEU A 3 4.87 9.23 -1.54
C LEU A 3 6.12 8.63 -2.17
N LEU A 4 6.21 7.31 -2.11
CA LEU A 4 7.23 6.55 -2.83
C LEU A 4 6.52 5.55 -3.72
N CYS A 5 6.77 5.65 -5.03
CA CYS A 5 6.14 4.78 -6.02
C CYS A 5 7.18 3.84 -6.61
N LEU A 6 6.89 2.54 -6.56
CA LEU A 6 7.77 1.49 -7.04
C LEU A 6 7.10 0.73 -8.18
N ASP A 7 7.75 0.69 -9.34
CA ASP A 7 7.30 -0.10 -10.48
C ASP A 7 8.52 -0.40 -11.33
N THR A 8 8.56 -1.57 -11.93
CA THR A 8 9.66 -1.92 -12.84
C THR A 8 9.58 -1.17 -14.17
N ASP A 9 8.44 -0.59 -14.50
CA ASP A 9 8.23 0.15 -15.75
C ASP A 9 8.33 1.65 -15.49
N ARG A 10 9.42 2.26 -15.96
CA ARG A 10 9.66 3.66 -15.76
C ARG A 10 8.60 4.55 -16.39
N GLU A 11 8.05 4.13 -17.51
CA GLU A 11 7.03 4.93 -18.18
C GLU A 11 5.76 5.00 -17.34
N ARG A 12 5.35 3.89 -16.74
CA ARG A 12 4.19 3.89 -15.84
C ARG A 12 4.44 4.79 -14.63
N LEU A 13 5.66 4.76 -14.11
CA LEU A 13 6.02 5.64 -12.99
C LEU A 13 5.93 7.11 -13.38
N ASN A 14 6.40 7.45 -14.57
CA ASN A 14 6.35 8.84 -15.03
C ASN A 14 4.92 9.33 -15.17
N ILE A 15 4.05 8.48 -15.70
CA ILE A 15 2.64 8.82 -15.84
C ILE A 15 2.00 9.00 -14.46
N LEU A 16 2.24 8.06 -13.57
CA LEU A 16 1.67 8.11 -12.23
C LEU A 16 2.14 9.36 -11.47
N SER A 17 3.42 9.63 -11.53
CA SER A 17 3.99 10.80 -10.87
C SER A 17 3.38 12.09 -11.38
N ARG A 18 3.18 12.17 -12.69
CA ARG A 18 2.58 13.35 -13.30
C ARG A 18 1.13 13.53 -12.88
N GLU A 19 0.39 12.43 -12.87
CA GLU A 19 -1.01 12.48 -12.48
C GLU A 19 -1.19 12.86 -11.01
N LEU A 20 -0.38 12.27 -10.14
CA LEU A 20 -0.44 12.60 -8.72
C LEU A 20 -0.05 14.06 -8.48
N GLY A 21 0.97 14.53 -9.19
CA GLY A 21 1.38 15.92 -9.07
C GLY A 21 0.30 16.88 -9.50
N SER A 22 -0.44 16.53 -10.55
CA SER A 22 -1.46 17.42 -11.09
C SER A 22 -2.64 17.59 -10.14
N ILE A 23 -2.85 16.67 -9.22
CA ILE A 23 -3.94 16.78 -8.26
C ILE A 23 -3.47 17.22 -6.88
N GLY A 24 -2.22 17.63 -6.75
CA GLY A 24 -1.78 18.29 -5.53
C GLY A 24 -0.73 17.56 -4.70
N PHE A 25 -0.28 16.38 -5.10
CA PHE A 25 0.80 15.71 -4.38
C PHE A 25 2.14 16.28 -4.83
N ALA A 26 2.74 17.09 -3.97
CA ALA A 26 3.97 17.79 -4.33
C ALA A 26 5.22 16.94 -4.16
N ASN A 27 5.15 15.88 -3.35
CA ASN A 27 6.32 15.09 -3.03
C ASN A 27 6.08 13.64 -3.44
N VAL A 28 6.40 13.33 -4.70
CA VAL A 28 6.24 12.01 -5.27
C VAL A 28 7.60 11.53 -5.75
N ASN A 29 8.10 10.49 -5.12
CA ASN A 29 9.40 9.89 -5.49
C ASN A 29 9.15 8.58 -6.20
N THR A 30 9.96 8.28 -7.22
CA THR A 30 9.77 7.08 -8.02
C THR A 30 11.05 6.25 -8.07
N VAL A 31 10.91 4.94 -7.98
CA VAL A 31 12.03 4.00 -8.06
C VAL A 31 11.61 2.80 -8.88
N ILE A 32 12.58 2.16 -9.54
CA ILE A 32 12.28 1.02 -10.41
C ILE A 32 12.65 -0.31 -9.77
N ASP A 33 13.27 -0.31 -8.61
CA ASP A 33 13.60 -1.57 -7.95
C ASP A 33 13.48 -1.44 -6.43
N PRO A 34 13.29 -2.58 -5.75
CA PRO A 34 13.11 -2.58 -4.30
C PRO A 34 14.33 -2.06 -3.53
N LYS A 35 15.52 -2.27 -4.06
CA LYS A 35 16.74 -1.84 -3.36
C LYS A 35 16.76 -0.32 -3.21
N ASN A 36 16.44 0.40 -4.28
CA ASN A 36 16.36 1.84 -4.21
C ASN A 36 15.20 2.31 -3.34
N ALA A 37 14.11 1.55 -3.35
CA ALA A 37 12.98 1.86 -2.46
C ALA A 37 13.42 1.81 -1.00
N LEU A 38 14.19 0.79 -0.62
CA LEU A 38 14.66 0.67 0.75
C LEU A 38 15.58 1.82 1.14
N SER A 39 16.40 2.30 0.20
CA SER A 39 17.24 3.46 0.46
C SER A 39 16.42 4.70 0.80
N TYR A 40 15.35 4.93 0.07
CA TYR A 40 14.45 6.03 0.38
C TYR A 40 13.81 5.88 1.75
N LEU A 41 13.37 4.68 2.07
CA LEU A 41 12.72 4.43 3.35
C LEU A 41 13.67 4.60 4.53
N GLN A 42 14.94 4.27 4.34
CA GLN A 42 15.94 4.45 5.39
C GLN A 42 16.14 5.91 5.75
N MET A 43 15.89 6.81 4.83
CA MET A 43 15.99 8.24 5.10
C MET A 43 14.85 8.75 5.97
N GLY A 44 13.80 7.97 6.14
CA GLY A 44 12.71 8.34 7.04
C GLY A 44 11.79 9.44 6.55
N GLU A 45 11.77 9.68 5.24
CA GLU A 45 11.02 10.80 4.68
C GLU A 45 9.86 10.36 3.79
N ILE A 46 9.39 9.13 3.96
CA ILE A 46 8.28 8.60 3.17
C ILE A 46 7.12 8.30 4.10
N ASP A 47 5.93 8.70 3.71
CA ASP A 47 4.72 8.47 4.50
C ASP A 47 3.91 7.30 3.97
N LEU A 48 4.03 6.97 2.68
CA LEU A 48 3.23 5.90 2.08
C LEU A 48 3.92 5.38 0.84
N VAL A 49 3.86 4.06 0.65
CA VAL A 49 4.43 3.38 -0.51
C VAL A 49 3.30 2.91 -1.42
N ILE A 50 3.44 3.19 -2.71
CA ILE A 50 2.58 2.64 -3.75
C ILE A 50 3.45 1.74 -4.60
N THR A 51 3.13 0.46 -4.65
CA THR A 51 3.96 -0.50 -5.36
C THR A 51 3.16 -1.32 -6.35
N HIS A 52 3.80 -1.73 -7.44
CA HIS A 52 3.23 -2.72 -8.33
C HIS A 52 3.16 -4.06 -7.59
N HIS A 53 2.65 -5.09 -8.24
CA HIS A 53 2.48 -6.40 -7.60
C HIS A 53 3.85 -7.00 -7.24
N ASP A 54 4.23 -6.90 -5.98
CA ASP A 54 5.51 -7.41 -5.49
C ASP A 54 5.34 -7.87 -4.04
N LEU A 55 4.97 -9.11 -3.89
CA LEU A 55 4.73 -9.69 -2.56
C LEU A 55 6.01 -9.78 -1.75
N LYS A 56 7.13 -10.07 -2.39
CA LYS A 56 8.40 -10.21 -1.68
C LYS A 56 8.81 -8.90 -1.02
N PHE A 57 8.61 -7.81 -1.72
CA PHE A 57 8.96 -6.50 -1.18
C PHE A 57 8.11 -6.18 0.05
N VAL A 58 6.80 -6.41 -0.03
CA VAL A 58 5.91 -6.12 1.08
C VAL A 58 6.24 -7.02 2.27
N LYS A 59 6.48 -8.31 2.02
CA LYS A 59 6.85 -9.22 3.10
C LYS A 59 8.16 -8.80 3.76
N PHE A 60 9.13 -8.36 2.96
CA PHE A 60 10.38 -7.85 3.51
C PHE A 60 10.13 -6.67 4.44
N LEU A 61 9.31 -5.71 3.99
CA LEU A 61 9.03 -4.54 4.82
C LEU A 61 8.41 -4.92 6.17
N ARG A 62 7.56 -5.93 6.18
CA ARG A 62 6.84 -6.31 7.40
C ARG A 62 7.65 -7.21 8.33
N HIS A 63 8.47 -8.10 7.78
CA HIS A 63 9.07 -9.17 8.56
C HIS A 63 10.58 -9.11 8.70
N ALA A 64 11.29 -8.53 7.72
CA ALA A 64 12.75 -8.58 7.75
C ALA A 64 13.30 -7.74 8.89
N GLU A 65 14.31 -8.26 9.55
CA GLU A 65 14.99 -7.53 10.61
C GLU A 65 15.60 -6.23 10.09
N ALA A 66 16.06 -6.26 8.84
CA ALA A 66 16.67 -5.10 8.21
C ALA A 66 15.66 -4.12 7.62
N SER A 67 14.36 -4.34 7.81
CA SER A 67 13.36 -3.42 7.28
C SER A 67 13.49 -2.05 7.93
N PRO A 68 13.57 -0.99 7.13
CA PRO A 68 13.71 0.35 7.67
C PRO A 68 12.44 0.87 8.32
N ASP A 69 11.28 0.36 7.94
CA ASP A 69 10.01 0.82 8.50
C ASP A 69 8.94 -0.26 8.31
N ARG A 70 8.72 -1.03 9.36
CA ARG A 70 7.77 -2.15 9.29
C ARG A 70 6.32 -1.71 9.25
N LYS A 71 6.04 -0.49 9.66
CA LYS A 71 4.66 0.02 9.75
C LYS A 71 4.27 0.90 8.58
N ILE A 72 5.17 1.15 7.65
CA ILE A 72 4.87 2.07 6.55
C ILE A 72 3.63 1.60 5.80
N PRO A 73 2.65 2.47 5.54
CA PRO A 73 1.48 2.08 4.75
C PRO A 73 1.88 1.71 3.32
N VAL A 74 1.30 0.63 2.83
CA VAL A 74 1.58 0.11 1.49
C VAL A 74 0.28 -0.08 0.73
N ILE A 75 0.20 0.52 -0.46
CA ILE A 75 -0.88 0.28 -1.41
C ILE A 75 -0.29 -0.51 -2.57
N MET A 76 -0.88 -1.65 -2.88
CA MET A 76 -0.44 -2.45 -4.01
C MET A 76 -1.39 -2.27 -5.18
N VAL A 77 -0.83 -1.97 -6.35
CA VAL A 77 -1.62 -1.81 -7.58
C VAL A 77 -1.37 -3.04 -8.44
N THR A 78 -2.42 -3.79 -8.72
CA THR A 78 -2.29 -5.08 -9.40
C THR A 78 -3.37 -5.29 -10.44
N SER A 79 -3.05 -6.05 -11.49
CA SER A 79 -4.04 -6.52 -12.46
C SER A 79 -4.51 -7.94 -12.14
N GLN A 80 -3.96 -8.56 -11.10
CA GLN A 80 -4.32 -9.91 -10.69
C GLN A 80 -5.45 -9.83 -9.68
N VAL A 81 -6.65 -10.22 -10.11
CA VAL A 81 -7.88 -9.92 -9.37
C VAL A 81 -8.55 -11.14 -8.73
N GLY A 82 -7.97 -12.32 -8.86
CA GLY A 82 -8.56 -13.51 -8.26
C GLY A 82 -8.56 -13.44 -6.73
N PRO A 83 -9.45 -14.20 -6.07
CA PRO A 83 -9.50 -14.18 -4.61
C PRO A 83 -8.19 -14.58 -3.96
N ASP A 84 -7.48 -15.54 -4.55
CA ASP A 84 -6.22 -16.01 -4.01
C ASP A 84 -5.16 -14.92 -4.04
N GLU A 85 -5.11 -14.15 -5.13
CA GLU A 85 -4.15 -13.06 -5.25
C GLU A 85 -4.44 -11.95 -4.26
N ILE A 86 -5.70 -11.61 -4.10
CA ILE A 86 -6.09 -10.56 -3.15
C ILE A 86 -5.75 -10.99 -1.73
N PHE A 87 -6.05 -12.25 -1.39
CA PHE A 87 -5.73 -12.78 -0.09
C PHE A 87 -4.22 -12.76 0.16
N ALA A 88 -3.44 -13.15 -0.85
CA ALA A 88 -1.99 -13.16 -0.73
C ALA A 88 -1.42 -11.76 -0.48
N ILE A 89 -1.97 -10.75 -1.12
CA ILE A 89 -1.53 -9.38 -0.90
C ILE A 89 -1.80 -8.93 0.53
N ARG A 90 -2.99 -9.20 1.03
CA ARG A 90 -3.35 -8.86 2.40
C ARG A 90 -2.51 -9.65 3.40
N ASP A 91 -2.29 -10.92 3.10
CA ASP A 91 -1.48 -11.78 3.97
C ASP A 91 -0.03 -11.34 4.00
N ALA A 92 0.46 -10.76 2.91
CA ALA A 92 1.80 -10.20 2.88
C ALA A 92 1.93 -8.92 3.71
N GLY A 93 0.82 -8.26 4.01
CA GLY A 93 0.82 -7.07 4.85
C GLY A 93 0.48 -5.76 4.16
N GLY A 94 -0.10 -5.82 2.96
CA GLY A 94 -0.54 -4.61 2.27
C GLY A 94 -1.73 -3.96 2.97
N ASN A 95 -1.77 -2.64 2.96
CA ASN A 95 -2.87 -1.89 3.56
C ASN A 95 -4.08 -1.83 2.65
N GLU A 96 -3.86 -1.57 1.39
CA GLU A 96 -4.93 -1.43 0.41
C GLU A 96 -4.51 -2.04 -0.90
N ILE A 97 -5.51 -2.40 -1.69
CA ILE A 97 -5.30 -3.00 -3.00
C ILE A 97 -6.07 -2.19 -4.02
N VAL A 98 -5.41 -1.79 -5.10
CA VAL A 98 -6.04 -1.11 -6.22
C VAL A 98 -5.91 -2.01 -7.44
N ILE A 99 -7.02 -2.30 -8.09
CA ILE A 99 -7.06 -3.24 -9.20
C ILE A 99 -7.07 -2.46 -10.52
N LYS A 100 -6.13 -2.82 -11.41
CA LYS A 100 -6.07 -2.21 -12.74
C LYS A 100 -7.12 -2.82 -13.66
N PRO A 101 -7.67 -2.04 -14.59
CA PRO A 101 -7.41 -0.63 -14.80
C PRO A 101 -8.09 0.21 -13.74
N CYS A 102 -7.42 1.27 -13.31
CA CYS A 102 -7.97 2.13 -12.28
C CYS A 102 -7.74 3.59 -12.67
N SER A 103 -8.62 4.47 -12.21
CA SER A 103 -8.46 5.89 -12.42
C SER A 103 -7.58 6.48 -11.32
N ILE A 104 -7.02 7.65 -11.59
CA ILE A 104 -6.25 8.35 -10.56
C ILE A 104 -7.15 8.67 -9.35
N LYS A 105 -8.42 8.92 -9.58
CA LYS A 105 -9.35 9.18 -8.48
C LYS A 105 -9.52 7.99 -7.55
N GLN A 106 -9.55 6.79 -8.12
CA GLN A 106 -9.64 5.57 -7.31
C GLN A 106 -8.40 5.39 -6.46
N LEU A 107 -7.23 5.65 -7.03
CA LEU A 107 -5.99 5.55 -6.28
C LEU A 107 -5.96 6.58 -5.16
N VAL A 108 -6.36 7.81 -5.44
CA VAL A 108 -6.39 8.86 -4.43
C VAL A 108 -7.32 8.52 -3.29
N ARG A 109 -8.46 7.91 -3.58
CA ARG A 109 -9.38 7.48 -2.52
C ARG A 109 -8.71 6.48 -1.58
N ARG A 110 -7.91 5.58 -2.13
CA ARG A 110 -7.19 4.61 -1.30
C ARG A 110 -6.11 5.29 -0.47
N ILE A 111 -5.41 6.25 -1.07
CA ILE A 111 -4.41 7.01 -0.32
C ILE A 111 -5.07 7.74 0.85
N GLU A 112 -6.19 8.38 0.60
CA GLU A 112 -6.91 9.09 1.65
C GLU A 112 -7.46 8.15 2.72
N ALA A 113 -7.95 6.99 2.32
CA ALA A 113 -8.47 6.02 3.26
C ALA A 113 -7.37 5.56 4.23
N VAL A 114 -6.18 5.32 3.70
CA VAL A 114 -5.06 4.90 4.54
C VAL A 114 -4.62 6.03 5.47
N ALA A 115 -4.61 7.25 4.97
CA ALA A 115 -4.13 8.39 5.74
C ALA A 115 -5.11 8.79 6.85
N THR A 116 -6.42 8.72 6.58
CA THR A 116 -7.43 9.20 7.52
C THR A 116 -8.01 8.11 8.41
N ASN A 117 -7.84 6.86 8.02
CA ASN A 117 -8.45 5.74 8.74
C ASN A 117 -7.49 4.55 8.77
N PRO A 118 -6.34 4.70 9.42
CA PRO A 118 -5.32 3.65 9.42
C PRO A 118 -5.81 2.43 10.19
N ARG A 119 -5.44 1.26 9.69
CA ARG A 119 -5.75 0.02 10.38
C ARG A 119 -4.79 -0.19 11.53
N ARG A 120 -5.29 -0.84 12.59
CA ARG A 120 -4.42 -1.28 13.66
C ARG A 120 -3.34 -2.20 13.11
N PHE A 121 -2.12 -2.03 13.60
CA PHE A 121 -1.01 -2.88 13.18
C PHE A 121 -0.96 -4.13 14.07
N VAL A 122 -0.75 -5.29 13.44
CA VAL A 122 -0.73 -6.56 14.14
C VAL A 122 0.67 -7.16 14.04
N TRP A 123 1.20 -7.57 15.19
CA TRP A 123 2.49 -8.25 15.29
C TRP A 123 2.24 -9.69 15.74
N SER A 124 2.58 -10.67 14.92
CA SER A 124 2.46 -12.06 15.32
C SER A 124 3.40 -12.91 14.49
N PRO A 125 3.72 -14.15 14.96
CA PRO A 125 4.56 -15.04 14.19
C PRO A 125 3.95 -15.44 12.85
N HIS A 126 2.64 -15.42 12.74
CA HIS A 126 1.95 -15.85 11.52
C HIS A 126 1.65 -14.70 10.59
N PHE A 127 1.55 -13.49 11.13
CA PHE A 127 1.25 -12.34 10.33
C PHE A 127 1.75 -11.07 11.01
N THR A 128 2.44 -10.22 10.25
CA THR A 128 2.86 -8.91 10.71
C THR A 128 2.44 -7.88 9.66
N GLY A 129 1.64 -6.92 10.07
CA GLY A 129 1.13 -5.92 9.15
C GLY A 129 -0.13 -5.28 9.67
N PRO A 130 -0.82 -4.51 8.83
CA PRO A 130 -2.10 -3.92 9.21
C PRO A 130 -3.12 -5.01 9.48
N ASP A 131 -4.04 -4.74 10.41
CA ASP A 131 -5.10 -5.69 10.70
C ASP A 131 -5.89 -5.96 9.42
N ARG A 132 -5.98 -7.22 9.03
CA ARG A 132 -6.65 -7.62 7.79
C ARG A 132 -8.17 -7.52 7.90
N ARG A 133 -8.68 -7.42 9.12
CA ARG A 133 -10.11 -7.30 9.34
C ARG A 133 -10.53 -5.85 9.29
N ARG A 134 -11.67 -5.61 8.70
CA ARG A 134 -12.26 -4.28 8.68
C ARG A 134 -13.45 -4.16 9.59
N LYS A 135 -13.89 -5.26 10.13
CA LYS A 135 -15.15 -5.29 10.80
C LYS A 135 -15.22 -4.50 12.09
N GLU A 136 -14.08 -4.24 12.70
CA GLU A 136 -14.13 -3.42 13.89
C GLU A 136 -14.60 -2.00 13.57
N VAL A 137 -14.41 -1.56 12.36
CA VAL A 137 -14.98 -0.31 11.91
C VAL A 137 -16.50 -0.40 11.85
N LEU A 138 -16.98 -1.55 11.42
CA LEU A 138 -18.41 -1.78 11.29
C LEU A 138 -19.07 -2.07 12.63
N LEU A 139 -18.31 -2.60 13.57
CA LEU A 139 -18.86 -2.92 14.87
C LEU A 139 -19.28 -1.69 15.65
N SER A 140 -18.68 -0.59 15.37
CA SER A 140 -19.12 0.64 16.01
C SER A 140 -20.44 1.12 15.45
N GLY A 141 -20.80 0.65 14.26
CA GLY A 141 -22.06 0.93 13.64
C GLY A 141 -22.89 -0.30 13.61
N PRO A 142 -24.13 -0.17 13.44
CA PRO A 142 -25.00 -1.31 13.35
C PRO A 142 -24.91 -1.97 12.02
N GLU A 143 -24.28 -1.90 11.25
CA GLU A 143 -24.19 -2.33 10.18
C GLU A 143 -23.41 -3.05 9.68
N ARG A 144 -23.23 -3.29 9.56
CA ARG A 144 -22.52 -3.86 9.30
C ARG A 144 -22.00 -4.32 8.38
N ARG A 145 -21.83 -4.67 7.82
CA ARG A 145 -21.15 -5.11 7.20
C ARG A 145 -20.76 -5.10 6.08
N GLU A 146 -20.26 -4.71 5.54
CA GLU A 146 -19.76 -4.73 4.43
C GLU A 146 -18.73 -5.52 4.37
N PRO A 147 -18.53 -6.21 4.04
CA PRO A 147 -17.54 -6.89 4.11
C PRO A 147 -16.30 -6.67 3.68
N ASP A 148 -16.20 -6.56 3.80
CA ASP A 148 -15.31 -6.21 3.54
C ASP A 148 -14.42 -6.20 2.90
N ASP A 149 -14.40 -6.17 2.93
CA ASP A 149 -13.68 -5.95 2.46
C ASP A 149 -13.00 -6.07 1.73
N ALA A 150 -13.37 -6.11 1.51
CA ALA A 150 -12.78 -6.29 0.90
C ALA A 150 -12.21 -6.34 0.43
#